data_ecd0d31ec876e0764c001cc5e55550e4
#
_entry.id   ecd0d31ec876e0764c001cc5e55550e4
#
_cell.length_a   1.000
_cell.length_b   1.000
_cell.length_c   1.000
_cell.angle_alpha   90.00
_cell.angle_beta   90.00
_cell.angle_gamma   90.00
#
_symmetry.space_group_name_H-M   'P 1'
#
loop_
_entity.id
_entity.type
_entity.pdbx_description
1 polymer ?
#
loop_
_entity_poly.entity_id
_entity_poly.type
_entity_poly.pdbx_seq_one_letter_code
_entity_poly.pdbx_strand_id
1 'polypeptide(L)'
;MLNIGVLVSGGGSNLQAIIDDCENGEIKGNIKVVISNKEDAFGLERARKHNIRAVFEKNEDKVIKILKEENVDLVVLAGYLKIISPKF
;
A
#
# COMPACT_ATOMS: atom_id res chain seq x y z
N MET A 1 9.73 13.47 5.51
CA MET A 1 8.42 12.81 5.39
C MET A 1 8.58 11.31 5.33
N LEU A 2 7.62 10.59 5.91
CA LEU A 2 7.61 9.13 5.84
C LEU A 2 7.23 8.66 4.45
N ASN A 3 7.94 7.66 3.96
CA ASN A 3 7.56 6.93 2.75
C ASN A 3 6.73 5.73 3.18
N ILE A 4 5.48 5.69 2.74
CA ILE A 4 4.51 4.70 3.19
C ILE A 4 4.20 3.70 2.09
N GLY A 5 4.19 2.42 2.43
CA GLY A 5 3.68 1.36 1.58
C GLY A 5 2.41 0.81 2.21
N VAL A 6 1.37 0.61 1.42
CA VAL A 6 0.08 0.12 1.91
C VAL A 6 -0.23 -1.22 1.25
N LEU A 7 -0.56 -2.22 2.06
CA LEU A 7 -0.96 -3.55 1.59
C LEU A 7 -2.46 -3.71 1.75
N VAL A 8 -3.14 -4.10 0.67
CA VAL A 8 -4.61 -4.24 0.66
C VAL A 8 -5.01 -5.57 0.01
N SER A 9 -6.21 -6.06 0.34
CA SER A 9 -6.76 -7.24 -0.32
C SER A 9 -8.12 -6.98 -0.98
N GLY A 10 -8.75 -5.84 -0.68
CA GLY A 10 -10.11 -5.57 -1.14
C GLY A 10 -10.35 -4.16 -1.59
N GLY A 11 -11.52 -3.61 -1.23
CA GLY A 11 -11.99 -2.33 -1.74
C GLY A 11 -11.17 -1.10 -1.37
N GLY A 12 -10.41 -1.17 -0.27
CA GLY A 12 -9.51 -0.09 0.07
C GLY A 12 -10.17 1.13 0.70
N SER A 13 -11.28 0.96 1.43
CA SER A 13 -11.88 2.10 2.12
C SER A 13 -10.94 2.67 3.17
N ASN A 14 -10.21 1.81 3.89
CA ASN A 14 -9.18 2.27 4.83
C ASN A 14 -8.02 2.95 4.09
N LEU A 15 -7.67 2.44 2.91
CA LEU A 15 -6.66 3.06 2.06
C LEU A 15 -7.10 4.46 1.65
N GLN A 16 -8.38 4.63 1.28
CA GLN A 16 -8.88 5.94 0.88
C GLN A 16 -8.71 6.95 2.02
N ALA A 17 -9.01 6.56 3.25
CA ALA A 17 -8.82 7.43 4.40
C ALA A 17 -7.35 7.83 4.58
N ILE A 18 -6.43 6.89 4.38
CA ILE A 18 -5.00 7.17 4.48
C ILE A 18 -4.55 8.12 3.36
N ILE A 19 -5.03 7.90 2.13
CA ILE A 19 -4.73 8.79 1.01
C ILE A 19 -5.21 10.21 1.33
N ASP A 20 -6.45 10.34 1.76
CA ASP A 20 -7.05 11.64 2.09
C ASP A 20 -6.26 12.34 3.18
N ASP A 21 -5.87 11.61 4.22
CA ASP A 21 -5.12 12.18 5.34
C ASP A 21 -3.71 12.63 4.92
N CYS A 22 -3.07 11.91 4.02
CA CYS A 22 -1.78 12.33 3.49
C CYS A 22 -1.92 13.57 2.60
N GLU A 23 -2.98 13.61 1.79
CA GLU A 23 -3.17 14.73 0.86
C GLU A 23 -3.54 16.02 1.58
N ASN A 24 -4.28 15.94 2.69
CA ASN A 24 -4.65 17.14 3.44
C ASN A 24 -3.69 17.49 4.58
N GLY A 25 -2.59 16.75 4.71
CA GLY A 25 -1.55 17.06 5.69
C GLY A 25 -1.76 16.50 7.09
N GLU A 26 -2.82 15.74 7.32
CA GLU A 26 -3.05 15.10 8.62
C GLU A 26 -1.98 14.05 8.93
N ILE A 27 -1.53 13.35 7.89
CA ILE A 27 -0.40 12.43 7.97
C ILE A 27 0.77 13.04 7.20
N LYS A 28 1.90 13.24 7.87
CA LYS A 28 3.11 13.78 7.22
C LYS A 28 3.88 12.65 6.56
N GLY A 29 3.36 12.18 5.44
CA GLY A 29 3.94 11.08 4.71
C GLY A 29 3.46 11.06 3.27
N ASN A 30 4.17 10.29 2.45
CA ASN A 30 3.80 10.03 1.07
C ASN A 30 3.54 8.55 0.89
N ILE A 31 2.42 8.19 0.27
CA ILE A 31 2.18 6.81 -0.11
C ILE A 31 2.96 6.56 -1.38
N LYS A 32 3.99 5.73 -1.28
CA LYS A 32 4.89 5.44 -2.40
C LYS A 32 4.38 4.31 -3.28
N VAL A 33 3.66 3.36 -2.67
CA VAL A 33 3.17 2.20 -3.39
C VAL A 33 2.01 1.58 -2.63
N VAL A 34 1.04 1.06 -3.38
CA VAL A 34 -0.05 0.24 -2.86
C VAL A 34 0.09 -1.14 -3.50
N ILE A 35 0.14 -2.17 -2.68
CA ILE A 35 0.31 -3.55 -3.16
C ILE A 35 -0.89 -4.37 -2.71
N SER A 36 -1.45 -5.14 -3.63
CA SER A 36 -2.52 -6.08 -3.32
C SER A 36 -2.11 -7.50 -3.66
N ASN A 37 -2.59 -8.44 -2.87
CA ASN A 37 -2.44 -9.87 -3.18
C ASN A 37 -3.60 -10.38 -4.05
N LYS A 38 -4.50 -9.48 -4.47
CA LYS A 38 -5.61 -9.79 -5.37
C LYS A 38 -5.58 -8.84 -6.56
N GLU A 39 -5.59 -9.41 -7.76
CA GLU A 39 -5.46 -8.64 -9.00
C GLU A 39 -6.59 -7.65 -9.21
N ASP A 40 -7.81 -8.02 -8.80
CA ASP A 40 -9.01 -7.23 -9.00
C ASP A 40 -9.35 -6.32 -7.83
N ALA A 41 -8.44 -6.13 -6.89
CA ALA A 41 -8.70 -5.30 -5.72
C ALA A 41 -9.00 -3.86 -6.11
N PHE A 42 -10.13 -3.32 -5.66
CA PHE A 42 -10.50 -1.94 -5.94
C PHE A 42 -9.52 -0.93 -5.32
N GLY A 43 -8.82 -1.34 -4.28
CA GLY A 43 -7.76 -0.52 -3.69
C GLY A 43 -6.68 -0.13 -4.69
N LEU A 44 -6.38 -1.00 -5.68
CA LEU A 44 -5.43 -0.67 -6.72
C LEU A 44 -5.95 0.45 -7.63
N GLU A 45 -7.26 0.45 -7.91
CA GLU A 45 -7.88 1.53 -8.70
C GLU A 45 -7.84 2.85 -7.94
N ARG A 46 -8.08 2.82 -6.63
CA ARG A 46 -7.98 4.03 -5.80
C ARG A 46 -6.57 4.63 -5.87
N ALA A 47 -5.55 3.78 -5.79
CA ALA A 47 -4.17 4.23 -5.89
C ALA A 47 -3.90 4.87 -7.25
N ARG A 48 -4.35 4.25 -8.33
CA ARG A 48 -4.15 4.78 -9.69
C ARG A 48 -4.80 6.14 -9.87
N LYS A 49 -5.99 6.35 -9.30
CA LYS A 49 -6.69 7.64 -9.38
C LYS A 49 -5.94 8.76 -8.70
N HIS A 50 -5.09 8.44 -7.74
CA HIS A 50 -4.28 9.42 -7.01
C HIS A 50 -2.82 9.42 -7.46
N ASN A 51 -2.53 8.82 -8.63
CA ASN A 51 -1.18 8.75 -9.20
C ASN A 51 -0.17 8.05 -8.29
N ILE A 52 -0.64 7.04 -7.55
CA ILE A 52 0.19 6.22 -6.69
C ILE A 52 0.47 4.90 -7.40
N ARG A 53 1.72 4.43 -7.32
CA ARG A 53 2.08 3.14 -7.90
C ARG A 53 1.21 2.04 -7.30
N ALA A 54 0.56 1.24 -8.16
CA ALA A 54 -0.32 0.15 -7.75
C ALA A 54 0.22 -1.15 -8.33
N VAL A 55 0.42 -2.15 -7.48
CA VAL A 55 1.03 -3.41 -7.88
C VAL A 55 0.22 -4.58 -7.35
N PHE A 56 -0.04 -5.55 -8.22
CA PHE A 56 -0.57 -6.85 -7.81
C PHE A 56 0.63 -7.79 -7.60
N GLU A 57 0.77 -8.33 -6.40
CA GLU A 57 1.85 -9.27 -6.09
C GLU A 57 1.45 -10.20 -4.96
N LYS A 58 1.53 -11.49 -5.19
CA LYS A 58 1.22 -12.51 -4.18
C LYS A 58 2.45 -13.01 -3.44
N ASN A 59 3.60 -12.94 -4.07
CA ASN A 59 4.85 -13.48 -3.51
C ASN A 59 5.41 -12.50 -2.49
N GLU A 60 5.55 -12.96 -1.24
CA GLU A 60 6.03 -12.10 -0.15
C GLU A 60 7.42 -11.54 -0.39
N ASP A 61 8.32 -12.35 -0.92
CA ASP A 61 9.70 -11.87 -1.19
C ASP A 61 9.69 -10.73 -2.21
N LYS A 62 8.82 -10.83 -3.22
CA LYS A 62 8.68 -9.77 -4.22
C LYS A 62 8.03 -8.53 -3.63
N VAL A 63 7.06 -8.70 -2.73
CA VAL A 63 6.45 -7.57 -2.02
C VAL A 63 7.52 -6.82 -1.23
N ILE A 64 8.36 -7.54 -0.49
CA ILE A 64 9.44 -6.94 0.28
C ILE A 64 10.40 -6.19 -0.64
N LYS A 65 10.74 -6.78 -1.79
CA LYS A 65 11.61 -6.14 -2.76
C LYS A 65 11.05 -4.81 -3.26
N ILE A 66 9.74 -4.80 -3.59
CA ILE A 66 9.08 -3.57 -4.06
C ILE A 66 9.11 -2.50 -2.98
N LEU A 67 8.84 -2.87 -1.72
CA LEU A 67 8.88 -1.93 -0.62
C LEU A 67 10.27 -1.32 -0.44
N LYS A 68 11.31 -2.12 -0.63
CA LYS A 68 12.69 -1.63 -0.56
C LYS A 68 13.03 -0.72 -1.73
N GLU A 69 12.56 -1.05 -2.92
CA GLU A 69 12.77 -0.21 -4.12
C GLU A 69 12.19 1.19 -3.92
N GLU A 70 11.06 1.28 -3.24
CA GLU A 70 10.37 2.56 -2.98
C GLU A 70 10.86 3.25 -1.72
N ASN A 71 11.88 2.71 -1.07
CA ASN A 71 12.43 3.27 0.18
C ASN A 71 11.35 3.47 1.25
N VAL A 72 10.47 2.48 1.40
CA VAL A 72 9.36 2.56 2.35
C VAL A 72 9.88 2.50 3.78
N ASP A 73 9.43 3.45 4.60
CA ASP A 73 9.76 3.52 6.03
C ASP A 73 8.71 2.85 6.90
N LEU A 74 7.45 2.88 6.44
CA LEU A 74 6.32 2.38 7.21
C LEU A 74 5.40 1.57 6.31
N VAL A 75 5.10 0.33 6.72
CA VAL A 75 4.15 -0.52 6.01
C VAL A 75 2.83 -0.53 6.78
N VAL A 76 1.75 -0.18 6.10
CA VAL A 76 0.41 -0.16 6.68
C VAL A 76 -0.41 -1.30 6.07
N LEU A 77 -1.03 -2.09 6.92
CA LEU A 77 -1.92 -3.17 6.49
C LEU A 77 -3.36 -2.66 6.53
N ALA A 78 -3.91 -2.34 5.37
CA ALA A 78 -5.25 -1.80 5.24
C ALA A 78 -6.20 -2.86 4.70
N GLY A 79 -6.62 -3.77 5.57
CA GLY A 79 -7.47 -4.89 5.18
C GLY A 79 -6.73 -5.95 4.38
N TYR A 80 -5.49 -6.20 4.71
CA TYR A 80 -4.66 -7.19 4.03
C TYR A 80 -4.94 -8.58 4.59
N LEU A 81 -5.53 -9.44 3.76
CA LEU A 81 -5.99 -10.78 4.16
C LEU A 81 -4.94 -11.85 3.82
N LYS A 82 -3.79 -11.74 4.42
CA LYS A 82 -2.71 -12.69 4.21
C LYS A 82 -1.86 -12.78 5.47
N ILE A 83 -1.41 -13.98 5.80
CA ILE A 83 -0.50 -14.18 6.93
C ILE A 83 0.86 -13.65 6.53
N ILE A 84 1.39 -12.75 7.35
CA ILE A 84 2.69 -12.15 7.11
C ILE A 84 3.75 -12.94 7.87
N SER A 85 4.82 -13.31 7.18
CA SER A 85 5.92 -14.04 7.80
C SER A 85 6.86 -13.08 8.56
N PRO A 86 7.75 -13.62 9.40
CA PRO A 86 8.75 -12.78 10.08
C PRO A 86 9.71 -12.03 9.16
N LYS A 87 9.71 -12.31 7.86
CA LYS A 87 10.55 -11.59 6.88
C LYS A 87 10.21 -10.11 6.80
N PHE A 88 8.96 -9.76 7.08
CA PHE A 88 8.57 -8.37 7.12
C PHE A 88 9.20 -7.67 8.30
#